data_fecfda5fbcf461aed66631f421ec976d
#
_entry.id   fecfda5fbcf461aed66631f421ec976d
#
_cell.length_a   1.000
_cell.length_b   1.000
_cell.length_c   1.000
_cell.angle_alpha   90.00
_cell.angle_beta   90.00
_cell.angle_gamma   90.00
#
_symmetry.space_group_name_H-M   'P 1'
#
loop_
_entity.id
_entity.type
_entity.pdbx_description
1 polymer ?
#
loop_
_entity_poly.entity_id
_entity_poly.type
_entity_poly.pdbx_seq_one_letter_code
_entity_poly.pdbx_strand_id
1 'polypeptide(L)'
;MDKVSSDCPYPGCFFCVMKESNPSKRRSSLLKFFRDLPSQDDDGQVLPISGLWNTAMAHPNDPEFIDLGIFQCMSSLIYKGLKNRRWLAHDQNIYIPYYAAHIIGSYTMNMEEFADVAVRAGVIPPLVELLRGRLTWVEQRVAVRALGHLSTYASTFPAVADHGEILELSIQLAMSALEIVYTHFYQYVDRRLSYHCDLLTRGMGGVEMESRKAEEWASQLQCWSLQLINCFAFKPEFLHVICQPEFLEKLPGMWGGLVNENSPAGIGLLRTICHHKLGRGPIAGCPEVVEALCNIARSSDDWQYMAVDCLLWLLQDPSTCHKVSEKVVPVLIDLSEITTLGDHKKLGDSIVNALEEYIQSPTSTNRASTSSRTKDEIEHLFASRQRLKWEKNMPKEDLHIKHAAALVVKLEGNSLFSNGDISGAAAKYSEALTLCPMRSKKERVVLYSNRAQCHLLLQQPLAAISDSTRALCLHNPVNRHARSLWRRAQAYDMLGLAKESLLDAILFINEFSQSSDPDLSSRQNKVPDYAERLVKKQMRAAWLFREAAVKHGGVQSEGGDGGHGQESDDSEWETASESDVGNGGKDDNDDESGDEDFARKARNNSKISMKDIKRGYNMQLTGDEA
;
A
#
# COMPACT_ATOMS: atom_id res chain seq x y z
N MET A 1 -26.00 -21.30 25.33
CA MET A 1 -26.31 -22.42 24.37
C MET A 1 -27.71 -22.89 24.66
N ASP A 2 -28.69 -22.16 24.20
CA ASP A 2 -30.11 -22.44 24.46
C ASP A 2 -30.63 -23.42 23.41
N LYS A 3 -31.41 -24.38 23.91
CA LYS A 3 -32.09 -25.42 23.11
C LYS A 3 -33.00 -24.73 22.09
N VAL A 4 -32.55 -24.59 20.85
CA VAL A 4 -33.45 -24.28 19.74
C VAL A 4 -34.36 -25.50 19.54
N SER A 5 -35.66 -25.27 19.70
CA SER A 5 -36.72 -26.26 19.64
C SER A 5 -36.67 -27.09 18.35
N SER A 6 -37.00 -28.35 18.48
CA SER A 6 -36.98 -29.38 17.42
C SER A 6 -38.08 -29.22 16.34
N ASP A 7 -38.82 -28.13 16.31
CA ASP A 7 -39.99 -27.95 15.44
C ASP A 7 -39.82 -26.75 14.52
N CYS A 8 -38.96 -26.87 13.51
CA CYS A 8 -38.94 -25.92 12.40
C CYS A 8 -40.15 -26.21 11.49
N PRO A 9 -41.10 -25.28 11.30
CA PRO A 9 -42.33 -25.52 10.52
C PRO A 9 -42.07 -25.61 9.01
N TYR A 10 -40.85 -25.36 8.56
CA TYR A 10 -40.50 -25.30 7.13
C TYR A 10 -39.81 -26.62 6.66
N PRO A 11 -40.50 -27.47 5.88
CA PRO A 11 -39.86 -28.66 5.30
C PRO A 11 -38.78 -28.23 4.32
N GLY A 12 -37.54 -28.72 4.55
CA GLY A 12 -36.38 -28.38 3.70
C GLY A 12 -35.62 -27.10 4.12
N CYS A 13 -35.89 -26.57 5.33
CA CYS A 13 -35.10 -25.46 5.90
C CYS A 13 -33.60 -25.77 5.85
N PHE A 14 -32.80 -24.87 5.26
CA PHE A 14 -31.34 -25.00 5.14
C PHE A 14 -30.68 -25.36 6.48
N PHE A 15 -31.03 -24.65 7.56
CA PHE A 15 -30.41 -24.89 8.87
C PHE A 15 -30.77 -26.24 9.48
N CYS A 16 -31.97 -26.77 9.18
CA CYS A 16 -32.37 -28.08 9.61
C CYS A 16 -31.65 -29.17 8.79
N VAL A 17 -31.50 -28.95 7.49
CA VAL A 17 -30.73 -29.83 6.59
C VAL A 17 -29.27 -29.89 7.02
N MET A 18 -28.66 -28.80 7.41
CA MET A 18 -27.27 -28.75 7.89
C MET A 18 -27.06 -29.49 9.22
N LYS A 19 -28.12 -29.67 10.03
CA LYS A 19 -28.10 -30.45 11.28
C LYS A 19 -28.39 -31.96 11.08
N GLU A 20 -28.73 -32.39 9.86
CA GLU A 20 -28.97 -33.79 9.57
C GLU A 20 -27.68 -34.60 9.75
N SER A 21 -27.72 -35.57 10.65
CA SER A 21 -26.58 -36.41 11.02
C SER A 21 -26.24 -37.47 9.96
N ASN A 22 -27.21 -37.86 9.13
CA ASN A 22 -26.99 -38.82 8.04
C ASN A 22 -26.43 -38.10 6.81
N PRO A 23 -25.18 -38.34 6.40
CA PRO A 23 -24.54 -37.61 5.30
C PRO A 23 -25.27 -37.80 3.96
N SER A 24 -25.76 -39.01 3.66
CA SER A 24 -26.47 -39.30 2.40
C SER A 24 -27.81 -38.56 2.32
N LYS A 25 -28.53 -38.51 3.43
CA LYS A 25 -29.80 -37.77 3.52
C LYS A 25 -29.58 -36.27 3.46
N ARG A 26 -28.56 -35.77 4.17
CA ARG A 26 -28.14 -34.34 4.11
C ARG A 26 -27.81 -33.95 2.67
N ARG A 27 -26.92 -34.69 2.00
CA ARG A 27 -26.51 -34.46 0.62
C ARG A 27 -27.71 -34.43 -0.35
N SER A 28 -28.63 -35.39 -0.24
CA SER A 28 -29.84 -35.42 -1.07
C SER A 28 -30.74 -34.20 -0.84
N SER A 29 -30.88 -33.77 0.42
CA SER A 29 -31.69 -32.62 0.78
C SER A 29 -31.04 -31.30 0.31
N LEU A 30 -29.73 -31.17 0.40
CA LEU A 30 -28.97 -30.03 -0.11
C LEU A 30 -29.03 -29.93 -1.64
N LEU A 31 -28.91 -31.06 -2.35
CA LEU A 31 -29.05 -31.09 -3.81
C LEU A 31 -30.43 -30.59 -4.25
N LYS A 32 -31.48 -31.01 -3.56
CA LYS A 32 -32.84 -30.53 -3.81
C LYS A 32 -32.94 -29.03 -3.49
N PHE A 33 -32.38 -28.60 -2.38
CA PHE A 33 -32.38 -27.19 -1.97
C PHE A 33 -31.73 -26.31 -3.02
N PHE A 34 -30.51 -26.61 -3.50
CA PHE A 34 -29.81 -25.80 -4.51
C PHE A 34 -30.55 -25.73 -5.84
N ARG A 35 -31.21 -26.85 -6.24
CA ARG A 35 -32.01 -26.89 -7.45
C ARG A 35 -33.27 -26.05 -7.37
N ASP A 36 -33.97 -26.10 -6.24
CA ASP A 36 -35.30 -25.49 -6.07
C ASP A 36 -35.24 -24.02 -5.65
N LEU A 37 -34.16 -23.60 -4.96
CA LEU A 37 -33.99 -22.24 -4.41
C LEU A 37 -34.18 -21.13 -5.45
N PRO A 38 -33.61 -21.14 -6.67
CA PRO A 38 -33.80 -20.06 -7.64
C PRO A 38 -35.24 -19.89 -8.14
N SER A 39 -36.05 -20.95 -8.09
CA SER A 39 -37.45 -20.93 -8.55
C SER A 39 -38.45 -20.53 -7.47
N GLN A 40 -38.03 -20.47 -6.21
CA GLN A 40 -38.88 -20.05 -5.09
C GLN A 40 -39.03 -18.52 -5.11
N ASP A 41 -40.27 -18.05 -4.97
CA ASP A 41 -40.60 -16.63 -4.85
C ASP A 41 -40.95 -16.24 -3.40
N ASP A 42 -40.71 -17.13 -2.46
CA ASP A 42 -41.05 -16.98 -1.06
C ASP A 42 -40.19 -15.93 -0.35
N ASP A 43 -40.75 -15.34 0.70
CA ASP A 43 -40.06 -14.46 1.61
C ASP A 43 -38.99 -15.23 2.42
N GLY A 44 -37.94 -14.56 2.81
CA GLY A 44 -36.93 -15.12 3.71
C GLY A 44 -35.81 -15.91 3.06
N GLN A 45 -35.62 -15.82 1.73
CA GLN A 45 -34.50 -16.48 1.03
C GLN A 45 -33.12 -15.91 1.44
N VAL A 46 -33.07 -14.69 1.91
CA VAL A 46 -31.79 -14.03 2.33
C VAL A 46 -31.14 -14.78 3.48
N LEU A 47 -31.91 -15.26 4.45
CA LEU A 47 -31.38 -15.94 5.63
C LEU A 47 -30.63 -17.23 5.29
N PRO A 48 -31.18 -18.19 4.50
CA PRO A 48 -30.43 -19.35 4.02
C PRO A 48 -29.18 -18.98 3.20
N ILE A 49 -29.28 -17.97 2.34
CA ILE A 49 -28.17 -17.56 1.48
C ILE A 49 -27.05 -16.90 2.30
N SER A 50 -27.40 -16.11 3.32
CA SER A 50 -26.40 -15.58 4.27
C SER A 50 -25.74 -16.71 5.08
N GLY A 51 -26.49 -17.77 5.41
CA GLY A 51 -25.96 -18.99 6.02
C GLY A 51 -24.96 -19.73 5.10
N LEU A 52 -25.28 -19.86 3.82
CA LEU A 52 -24.38 -20.39 2.79
C LEU A 52 -23.12 -19.52 2.65
N TRP A 53 -23.28 -18.20 2.65
CA TRP A 53 -22.15 -17.28 2.61
C TRP A 53 -21.23 -17.43 3.82
N ASN A 54 -21.78 -17.54 5.04
CA ASN A 54 -20.99 -17.79 6.24
C ASN A 54 -20.22 -19.12 6.15
N THR A 55 -20.84 -20.17 5.60
CA THR A 55 -20.20 -21.47 5.40
C THR A 55 -19.07 -21.37 4.36
N ALA A 56 -19.30 -20.69 3.24
CA ALA A 56 -18.29 -20.47 2.21
C ALA A 56 -17.09 -19.67 2.71
N MET A 57 -17.33 -18.71 3.62
CA MET A 57 -16.26 -17.92 4.24
C MET A 57 -15.47 -18.71 5.30
N ALA A 58 -16.16 -19.58 6.05
CA ALA A 58 -15.52 -20.38 7.10
C ALA A 58 -14.77 -21.60 6.54
N HIS A 59 -15.31 -22.20 5.47
CA HIS A 59 -14.82 -23.46 4.87
C HIS A 59 -14.69 -23.34 3.35
N PRO A 60 -13.84 -22.43 2.82
CA PRO A 60 -13.74 -22.17 1.37
C PRO A 60 -13.18 -23.36 0.57
N ASN A 61 -12.56 -24.32 1.24
CA ASN A 61 -11.94 -25.48 0.61
C ASN A 61 -12.82 -26.76 0.70
N ASP A 62 -14.05 -26.65 1.24
CA ASP A 62 -14.96 -27.80 1.36
C ASP A 62 -15.67 -28.06 0.03
N PRO A 63 -15.51 -29.24 -0.60
CA PRO A 63 -16.12 -29.56 -1.87
C PRO A 63 -17.61 -29.89 -1.79
N GLU A 64 -18.19 -30.11 -0.60
CA GLU A 64 -19.57 -30.62 -0.46
C GLU A 64 -20.57 -29.79 -1.28
N PHE A 65 -20.56 -28.49 -1.16
CA PHE A 65 -21.50 -27.62 -1.87
C PHE A 65 -21.17 -27.45 -3.35
N ILE A 66 -19.91 -27.54 -3.70
CA ILE A 66 -19.43 -27.47 -5.10
C ILE A 66 -20.01 -28.66 -5.89
N ASP A 67 -19.89 -29.89 -5.35
CA ASP A 67 -20.41 -31.11 -5.94
C ASP A 67 -21.95 -31.13 -6.06
N LEU A 68 -22.62 -30.34 -5.24
CA LEU A 68 -24.08 -30.26 -5.18
C LEU A 68 -24.68 -29.15 -6.04
N GLY A 69 -23.85 -28.43 -6.79
CA GLY A 69 -24.30 -27.45 -7.78
C GLY A 69 -24.54 -26.05 -7.24
N ILE A 70 -23.81 -25.65 -6.20
CA ILE A 70 -23.93 -24.28 -5.63
C ILE A 70 -23.67 -23.20 -6.68
N PHE A 71 -22.72 -23.37 -7.61
CA PHE A 71 -22.39 -22.37 -8.62
C PHE A 71 -23.54 -22.12 -9.61
N GLN A 72 -24.23 -23.19 -10.06
CA GLN A 72 -25.42 -23.07 -10.90
C GLN A 72 -26.55 -22.34 -10.16
N CYS A 73 -26.73 -22.67 -8.87
CA CYS A 73 -27.71 -22.01 -8.01
C CYS A 73 -27.42 -20.50 -7.89
N MET A 74 -26.17 -20.13 -7.55
CA MET A 74 -25.76 -18.73 -7.39
C MET A 74 -25.88 -17.95 -8.71
N SER A 75 -25.46 -18.51 -9.84
CA SER A 75 -25.64 -17.91 -11.16
C SER A 75 -27.10 -17.62 -11.47
N SER A 76 -27.98 -18.57 -11.18
CA SER A 76 -29.42 -18.45 -11.41
C SER A 76 -30.05 -17.36 -10.54
N LEU A 77 -29.62 -17.22 -9.28
CA LEU A 77 -30.07 -16.17 -8.37
C LEU A 77 -29.62 -14.77 -8.82
N ILE A 78 -28.39 -14.63 -9.30
CA ILE A 78 -27.91 -13.36 -9.88
C ILE A 78 -28.78 -13.00 -11.09
N TYR A 79 -29.01 -13.93 -12.02
CA TYR A 79 -29.87 -13.67 -13.17
C TYR A 79 -31.32 -13.33 -12.78
N LYS A 80 -31.86 -13.98 -11.76
CA LYS A 80 -33.20 -13.65 -11.22
C LYS A 80 -33.26 -12.20 -10.74
N GLY A 81 -32.25 -11.75 -9.96
CA GLY A 81 -32.13 -10.36 -9.50
C GLY A 81 -32.02 -9.36 -10.65
N LEU A 82 -31.25 -9.70 -11.69
CA LEU A 82 -31.07 -8.84 -12.87
C LEU A 82 -32.35 -8.71 -13.71
N LYS A 83 -33.12 -9.79 -13.85
CA LYS A 83 -34.30 -9.84 -14.72
C LYS A 83 -35.59 -9.42 -14.04
N ASN A 84 -35.76 -9.73 -12.76
CA ASN A 84 -36.99 -9.50 -12.01
C ASN A 84 -36.83 -8.40 -10.94
N ARG A 85 -36.99 -7.14 -11.35
CA ARG A 85 -36.88 -5.98 -10.47
C ARG A 85 -37.92 -5.97 -9.34
N ARG A 86 -39.11 -6.55 -9.56
CA ARG A 86 -40.14 -6.63 -8.51
C ARG A 86 -39.72 -7.58 -7.42
N TRP A 87 -39.22 -8.76 -7.80
CA TRP A 87 -38.67 -9.72 -6.84
C TRP A 87 -37.46 -9.15 -6.09
N LEU A 88 -36.54 -8.48 -6.80
CA LEU A 88 -35.36 -7.88 -6.20
C LEU A 88 -35.71 -6.81 -5.14
N ALA A 89 -36.75 -6.01 -5.40
CA ALA A 89 -37.21 -4.95 -4.49
C ALA A 89 -38.12 -5.46 -3.36
N HIS A 90 -38.45 -6.75 -3.35
CA HIS A 90 -39.30 -7.35 -2.34
C HIS A 90 -38.47 -7.80 -1.14
N ASP A 91 -38.88 -7.38 0.07
CA ASP A 91 -38.20 -7.71 1.32
C ASP A 91 -36.67 -7.46 1.26
N GLN A 92 -35.87 -8.42 1.64
CA GLN A 92 -34.41 -8.35 1.66
C GLN A 92 -33.76 -9.00 0.43
N ASN A 93 -34.50 -9.30 -0.64
CA ASN A 93 -33.99 -9.95 -1.83
C ASN A 93 -32.90 -9.13 -2.55
N ILE A 94 -32.86 -7.82 -2.30
CA ILE A 94 -31.80 -6.92 -2.79
C ILE A 94 -30.38 -7.40 -2.42
N TYR A 95 -30.22 -8.15 -1.32
CA TYR A 95 -28.94 -8.68 -0.86
C TYR A 95 -28.51 -9.97 -1.57
N ILE A 96 -29.44 -10.68 -2.23
CA ILE A 96 -29.21 -12.01 -2.79
C ILE A 96 -28.14 -12.00 -3.88
N PRO A 97 -28.14 -11.09 -4.89
CA PRO A 97 -27.09 -11.06 -5.91
C PRO A 97 -25.69 -10.79 -5.32
N TYR A 98 -25.61 -9.95 -4.28
CA TYR A 98 -24.36 -9.71 -3.57
C TYR A 98 -23.83 -10.98 -2.91
N TYR A 99 -24.65 -11.66 -2.10
CA TYR A 99 -24.22 -12.89 -1.43
C TYR A 99 -23.86 -13.99 -2.46
N ALA A 100 -24.64 -14.10 -3.53
CA ALA A 100 -24.38 -15.09 -4.57
C ALA A 100 -23.03 -14.88 -5.26
N ALA A 101 -22.72 -13.65 -5.66
CA ALA A 101 -21.42 -13.31 -6.25
C ALA A 101 -20.26 -13.46 -5.25
N HIS A 102 -20.51 -13.12 -3.96
CA HIS A 102 -19.52 -13.28 -2.91
C HIS A 102 -19.20 -14.76 -2.63
N ILE A 103 -20.22 -15.65 -2.62
CA ILE A 103 -20.05 -17.10 -2.46
C ILE A 103 -19.20 -17.66 -3.61
N ILE A 104 -19.49 -17.28 -4.87
CA ILE A 104 -18.68 -17.68 -6.02
C ILE A 104 -17.22 -17.29 -5.80
N GLY A 105 -16.97 -16.03 -5.46
CA GLY A 105 -15.60 -15.52 -5.23
C GLY A 105 -14.90 -16.19 -4.05
N SER A 106 -15.62 -16.60 -3.01
CA SER A 106 -15.03 -17.25 -1.83
C SER A 106 -14.53 -18.66 -2.13
N TYR A 107 -15.32 -19.45 -2.87
CA TYR A 107 -14.91 -20.79 -3.26
C TYR A 107 -13.85 -20.83 -4.36
N THR A 108 -13.80 -19.83 -5.23
CA THR A 108 -12.81 -19.78 -6.33
C THR A 108 -11.48 -19.17 -5.92
N MET A 109 -11.40 -18.60 -4.70
CA MET A 109 -10.17 -18.06 -4.15
C MET A 109 -9.22 -19.19 -3.74
N ASN A 110 -8.01 -19.25 -4.33
CA ASN A 110 -6.97 -20.24 -4.02
C ASN A 110 -7.30 -21.71 -4.35
N MET A 111 -8.37 -21.96 -5.13
CA MET A 111 -8.81 -23.30 -5.50
C MET A 111 -9.08 -23.38 -7.02
N GLU A 112 -8.07 -23.78 -7.79
CA GLU A 112 -8.15 -23.88 -9.25
C GLU A 112 -9.24 -24.88 -9.71
N GLU A 113 -9.33 -26.03 -9.05
CA GLU A 113 -10.36 -27.05 -9.36
C GLU A 113 -11.78 -26.50 -9.21
N PHE A 114 -12.03 -25.68 -8.18
CA PHE A 114 -13.34 -25.06 -7.97
C PHE A 114 -13.60 -23.95 -8.99
N ALA A 115 -12.56 -23.21 -9.40
CA ALA A 115 -12.67 -22.22 -10.46
C ALA A 115 -13.07 -22.88 -11.79
N ASP A 116 -12.49 -24.03 -12.14
CA ASP A 116 -12.88 -24.80 -13.33
C ASP A 116 -14.34 -25.27 -13.27
N VAL A 117 -14.80 -25.75 -12.12
CA VAL A 117 -16.20 -26.12 -11.93
C VAL A 117 -17.12 -24.91 -12.07
N ALA A 118 -16.73 -23.76 -11.49
CA ALA A 118 -17.49 -22.52 -11.57
C ALA A 118 -17.65 -22.04 -13.02
N VAL A 119 -16.56 -22.04 -13.79
CA VAL A 119 -16.61 -21.66 -15.22
C VAL A 119 -17.55 -22.59 -16.01
N ARG A 120 -17.44 -23.91 -15.83
CA ARG A 120 -18.36 -24.86 -16.45
C ARG A 120 -19.82 -24.68 -16.01
N ALA A 121 -20.04 -24.18 -14.80
CA ALA A 121 -21.37 -23.85 -14.28
C ALA A 121 -21.95 -22.54 -14.84
N GLY A 122 -21.19 -21.80 -15.67
CA GLY A 122 -21.63 -20.58 -16.32
C GLY A 122 -21.73 -19.36 -15.41
N VAL A 123 -20.78 -19.21 -14.46
CA VAL A 123 -20.77 -18.06 -13.53
C VAL A 123 -20.31 -16.74 -14.17
N ILE A 124 -19.53 -16.79 -15.26
CA ILE A 124 -18.93 -15.58 -15.86
C ILE A 124 -20.00 -14.62 -16.39
N PRO A 125 -20.97 -14.99 -17.24
CA PRO A 125 -21.93 -14.04 -17.81
C PRO A 125 -22.73 -13.25 -16.77
N PRO A 126 -23.33 -13.85 -15.69
CA PRO A 126 -24.01 -13.06 -14.67
C PRO A 126 -23.08 -12.15 -13.87
N LEU A 127 -21.81 -12.55 -13.63
CA LEU A 127 -20.81 -11.69 -12.99
C LEU A 127 -20.45 -10.47 -13.88
N VAL A 128 -20.37 -10.66 -15.20
CA VAL A 128 -20.15 -9.56 -16.15
C VAL A 128 -21.32 -8.56 -16.13
N GLU A 129 -22.56 -9.03 -16.05
CA GLU A 129 -23.72 -8.14 -15.92
C GLU A 129 -23.67 -7.32 -14.62
N LEU A 130 -23.20 -7.91 -13.51
CA LEU A 130 -22.97 -7.16 -12.28
C LEU A 130 -21.81 -6.16 -12.46
N LEU A 131 -20.72 -6.56 -13.11
CA LEU A 131 -19.58 -5.67 -13.39
C LEU A 131 -19.98 -4.44 -14.21
N ARG A 132 -20.92 -4.58 -15.17
CA ARG A 132 -21.51 -3.46 -15.92
C ARG A 132 -22.31 -2.46 -15.08
N GLY A 133 -22.47 -2.71 -13.78
CA GLY A 133 -23.25 -1.83 -12.89
C GLY A 133 -24.77 -1.92 -13.11
N ARG A 134 -25.26 -3.10 -13.54
CA ARG A 134 -26.72 -3.29 -13.75
C ARG A 134 -27.52 -3.21 -12.44
N LEU A 135 -26.85 -3.39 -11.29
CA LEU A 135 -27.41 -3.18 -9.97
C LEU A 135 -26.73 -1.97 -9.31
N THR A 136 -25.89 -2.19 -8.30
CA THR A 136 -25.18 -1.13 -7.61
C THR A 136 -23.67 -1.37 -7.58
N TRP A 137 -22.91 -0.38 -7.11
CA TRP A 137 -21.46 -0.51 -6.92
C TRP A 137 -21.09 -1.61 -5.89
N VAL A 138 -22.03 -1.96 -5.01
CA VAL A 138 -21.85 -3.02 -4.00
C VAL A 138 -21.69 -4.38 -4.66
N GLU A 139 -22.56 -4.70 -5.64
CA GLU A 139 -22.46 -5.92 -6.44
C GLU A 139 -21.28 -5.89 -7.40
N GLN A 140 -20.94 -4.71 -7.98
CA GLN A 140 -19.73 -4.57 -8.80
C GLN A 140 -18.48 -4.99 -8.01
N ARG A 141 -18.37 -4.63 -6.74
CA ARG A 141 -17.22 -4.96 -5.89
C ARG A 141 -17.00 -6.46 -5.74
N VAL A 142 -18.07 -7.23 -5.49
CA VAL A 142 -17.96 -8.69 -5.34
C VAL A 142 -17.83 -9.40 -6.68
N ALA A 143 -18.41 -8.85 -7.75
CA ALA A 143 -18.28 -9.39 -9.10
C ALA A 143 -16.85 -9.24 -9.64
N VAL A 144 -16.23 -8.06 -9.53
CA VAL A 144 -14.86 -7.84 -9.97
C VAL A 144 -13.86 -8.71 -9.17
N ARG A 145 -14.12 -8.91 -7.87
CA ARG A 145 -13.34 -9.83 -7.04
C ARG A 145 -13.45 -11.27 -7.54
N ALA A 146 -14.68 -11.76 -7.78
CA ALA A 146 -14.90 -13.14 -8.26
C ALA A 146 -14.26 -13.36 -9.64
N LEU A 147 -14.42 -12.42 -10.57
CA LEU A 147 -13.75 -12.45 -11.88
C LEU A 147 -12.23 -12.42 -11.75
N GLY A 148 -11.69 -11.64 -10.80
CA GLY A 148 -10.25 -11.62 -10.49
C GLY A 148 -9.73 -12.99 -10.04
N HIS A 149 -10.46 -13.68 -9.15
CA HIS A 149 -10.08 -15.03 -8.74
C HIS A 149 -10.12 -16.03 -9.90
N LEU A 150 -11.16 -15.98 -10.74
CA LEU A 150 -11.25 -16.81 -11.93
C LEU A 150 -10.13 -16.52 -12.95
N SER A 151 -9.63 -15.29 -13.00
CA SER A 151 -8.56 -14.87 -13.93
C SER A 151 -7.15 -15.24 -13.44
N THR A 152 -7.01 -15.69 -12.19
CA THR A 152 -5.69 -16.00 -11.61
C THR A 152 -5.12 -17.31 -12.17
N TYR A 153 -5.96 -18.25 -12.59
CA TYR A 153 -5.53 -19.57 -13.04
C TYR A 153 -5.42 -19.66 -14.56
N ALA A 154 -4.39 -20.36 -15.01
CA ALA A 154 -4.14 -20.54 -16.44
C ALA A 154 -5.26 -21.31 -17.16
N SER A 155 -5.96 -22.22 -16.46
CA SER A 155 -7.06 -23.02 -16.98
C SER A 155 -8.33 -22.20 -17.23
N THR A 156 -8.63 -21.22 -16.37
CA THR A 156 -9.89 -20.45 -16.43
C THR A 156 -9.73 -19.06 -17.04
N PHE A 157 -8.52 -18.50 -17.08
CA PHE A 157 -8.24 -17.20 -17.69
C PHE A 157 -8.79 -17.05 -19.13
N PRO A 158 -8.61 -18.03 -20.04
CA PRO A 158 -9.15 -17.90 -21.41
C PRO A 158 -10.65 -17.65 -21.43
N ALA A 159 -11.42 -18.35 -20.59
CA ALA A 159 -12.86 -18.19 -20.53
C ALA A 159 -13.29 -16.79 -20.05
N VAL A 160 -12.50 -16.18 -19.17
CA VAL A 160 -12.72 -14.77 -18.76
C VAL A 160 -12.32 -13.80 -19.87
N ALA A 161 -11.17 -14.05 -20.51
CA ALA A 161 -10.64 -13.20 -21.58
C ALA A 161 -11.50 -13.19 -22.84
N ASP A 162 -12.22 -14.29 -23.15
CA ASP A 162 -13.18 -14.38 -24.26
C ASP A 162 -14.33 -13.36 -24.13
N HIS A 163 -14.60 -12.87 -22.92
CA HIS A 163 -15.48 -11.72 -22.69
C HIS A 163 -14.70 -10.41 -22.81
N GLY A 164 -14.38 -9.98 -24.03
CA GLY A 164 -13.46 -8.89 -24.34
C GLY A 164 -13.72 -7.55 -23.63
N GLU A 165 -14.94 -7.30 -23.16
CA GLU A 165 -15.29 -6.07 -22.42
C GLU A 165 -14.85 -6.05 -20.95
N ILE A 166 -14.50 -7.22 -20.35
CA ILE A 166 -14.15 -7.30 -18.91
C ILE A 166 -12.96 -6.39 -18.59
N LEU A 167 -11.93 -6.39 -19.42
CA LEU A 167 -10.75 -5.56 -19.23
C LEU A 167 -11.10 -4.05 -19.27
N GLU A 168 -11.84 -3.62 -20.28
CA GLU A 168 -12.24 -2.22 -20.44
C GLU A 168 -13.13 -1.75 -19.29
N LEU A 169 -14.14 -2.57 -18.91
CA LEU A 169 -14.99 -2.29 -17.75
C LEU A 169 -14.18 -2.20 -16.44
N SER A 170 -13.17 -3.05 -16.28
CA SER A 170 -12.31 -3.03 -15.09
C SER A 170 -11.44 -1.77 -15.04
N ILE A 171 -10.90 -1.32 -16.18
CA ILE A 171 -10.15 -0.07 -16.29
C ILE A 171 -11.05 1.13 -15.95
N GLN A 172 -12.24 1.20 -16.54
CA GLN A 172 -13.20 2.25 -16.23
C GLN A 172 -13.60 2.26 -14.76
N LEU A 173 -13.84 1.07 -14.19
CA LEU A 173 -14.22 0.94 -12.79
C LEU A 173 -13.07 1.32 -11.85
N ALA A 174 -11.82 0.95 -12.13
CA ALA A 174 -10.66 1.37 -11.35
C ALA A 174 -10.54 2.91 -11.29
N MET A 175 -10.77 3.58 -12.44
CA MET A 175 -10.69 5.05 -12.54
C MET A 175 -11.88 5.77 -11.88
N SER A 176 -13.05 5.15 -11.81
CA SER A 176 -14.28 5.79 -11.35
C SER A 176 -14.79 5.31 -9.99
N ALA A 177 -14.20 4.26 -9.40
CA ALA A 177 -14.67 3.63 -8.18
C ALA A 177 -14.91 4.62 -7.03
N LEU A 178 -13.94 5.50 -6.78
CA LEU A 178 -14.04 6.48 -5.69
C LEU A 178 -15.13 7.51 -5.94
N GLU A 179 -15.24 8.01 -7.17
CA GLU A 179 -16.28 8.96 -7.57
C GLU A 179 -17.68 8.34 -7.49
N ILE A 180 -17.83 7.09 -7.95
CA ILE A 180 -19.11 6.37 -7.89
C ILE A 180 -19.58 6.22 -6.43
N VAL A 181 -18.71 5.78 -5.53
CA VAL A 181 -19.10 5.59 -4.14
C VAL A 181 -19.34 6.91 -3.44
N TYR A 182 -18.55 7.94 -3.74
CA TYR A 182 -18.77 9.28 -3.21
C TYR A 182 -20.13 9.85 -3.61
N THR A 183 -20.42 9.86 -4.92
CA THR A 183 -21.64 10.49 -5.47
C THR A 183 -22.91 9.70 -5.21
N HIS A 184 -22.81 8.37 -5.15
CA HIS A 184 -24.00 7.56 -4.97
C HIS A 184 -24.31 7.24 -3.50
N PHE A 185 -23.32 7.26 -2.62
CA PHE A 185 -23.48 6.84 -1.24
C PHE A 185 -22.97 7.89 -0.25
N TYR A 186 -21.70 8.32 -0.34
CA TYR A 186 -21.06 9.12 0.70
C TYR A 186 -21.69 10.51 0.84
N GLN A 187 -21.92 11.19 -0.27
CA GLN A 187 -22.44 12.56 -0.31
C GLN A 187 -23.91 12.68 0.15
N TYR A 188 -24.72 11.64 -0.10
CA TYR A 188 -26.18 11.70 0.13
C TYR A 188 -26.63 10.71 1.20
N VAL A 189 -26.61 11.14 2.46
CA VAL A 189 -27.03 10.32 3.61
C VAL A 189 -28.45 9.76 3.44
N ASP A 190 -29.40 10.56 2.96
CA ASP A 190 -30.80 10.16 2.77
C ASP A 190 -30.97 9.04 1.72
N ARG A 191 -30.07 8.98 0.75
CA ARG A 191 -30.11 7.95 -0.29
C ARG A 191 -29.46 6.64 0.13
N ARG A 192 -28.74 6.63 1.25
CA ARG A 192 -28.05 5.43 1.74
C ARG A 192 -29.01 4.28 2.04
N LEU A 193 -30.26 4.59 2.47
CA LEU A 193 -31.31 3.58 2.71
C LEU A 193 -31.71 2.79 1.45
N SER A 194 -31.48 3.34 0.25
CA SER A 194 -31.70 2.61 -1.01
C SER A 194 -30.57 1.64 -1.37
N TYR A 195 -29.52 1.59 -0.58
CA TYR A 195 -28.37 0.71 -0.71
C TYR A 195 -28.34 -0.31 0.43
N HIS A 196 -27.37 -1.19 0.37
CA HIS A 196 -27.17 -2.28 1.33
C HIS A 196 -26.57 -1.78 2.67
N CYS A 197 -27.20 -0.82 3.34
CA CYS A 197 -26.69 -0.27 4.60
C CYS A 197 -26.44 -1.35 5.64
N ASP A 198 -27.36 -2.34 5.74
CA ASP A 198 -27.19 -3.47 6.66
C ASP A 198 -25.97 -4.33 6.33
N LEU A 199 -25.60 -4.45 5.05
CA LEU A 199 -24.38 -5.13 4.63
C LEU A 199 -23.11 -4.31 4.93
N LEU A 200 -23.19 -2.98 4.79
CA LEU A 200 -22.07 -2.08 5.10
C LEU A 200 -21.75 -2.08 6.59
N THR A 201 -22.75 -1.89 7.43
CA THR A 201 -22.59 -1.71 8.87
C THR A 201 -23.20 -2.83 9.71
N ARG A 202 -23.98 -3.74 9.11
CA ARG A 202 -24.79 -4.74 9.79
C ARG A 202 -25.75 -4.11 10.80
N GLY A 203 -26.29 -2.94 10.48
CA GLY A 203 -27.21 -2.19 11.35
C GLY A 203 -26.57 -1.58 12.59
N MET A 204 -25.24 -1.57 12.71
CA MET A 204 -24.54 -1.02 13.86
C MET A 204 -23.68 0.18 13.48
N GLY A 205 -23.65 1.21 14.34
CA GLY A 205 -22.62 2.24 14.34
C GLY A 205 -22.94 3.57 13.68
N GLY A 206 -24.14 3.81 13.17
CA GLY A 206 -24.56 5.12 12.65
C GLY A 206 -23.78 5.62 11.41
N VAL A 207 -24.01 6.90 11.05
CA VAL A 207 -23.52 7.53 9.81
C VAL A 207 -22.00 7.52 9.68
N GLU A 208 -21.28 7.71 10.78
CA GLU A 208 -19.80 7.71 10.75
C GLU A 208 -19.25 6.33 10.41
N MET A 209 -19.81 5.28 11.01
CA MET A 209 -19.38 3.91 10.72
C MET A 209 -19.71 3.52 9.28
N GLU A 210 -20.87 3.92 8.76
CA GLU A 210 -21.24 3.74 7.36
C GLU A 210 -20.28 4.46 6.42
N SER A 211 -19.91 5.70 6.73
CA SER A 211 -18.96 6.48 5.93
C SER A 211 -17.59 5.80 5.88
N ARG A 212 -17.10 5.34 7.02
CA ARG A 212 -15.83 4.61 7.13
C ARG A 212 -15.86 3.29 6.35
N LYS A 213 -17.00 2.58 6.41
CA LYS A 213 -17.19 1.33 5.67
C LYS A 213 -17.28 1.58 4.16
N ALA A 214 -17.90 2.69 3.76
CA ALA A 214 -17.95 3.12 2.37
C ALA A 214 -16.53 3.41 1.82
N GLU A 215 -15.69 4.10 2.58
CA GLU A 215 -14.28 4.32 2.21
C GLU A 215 -13.52 2.99 2.04
N GLU A 216 -13.66 2.07 2.99
CA GLU A 216 -13.06 0.73 2.90
C GLU A 216 -13.52 -0.01 1.63
N TRP A 217 -14.81 -0.01 1.35
CA TRP A 217 -15.37 -0.71 0.20
C TRP A 217 -15.06 -0.03 -1.14
N ALA A 218 -14.98 1.30 -1.16
CA ALA A 218 -14.52 2.04 -2.34
C ALA A 218 -13.08 1.69 -2.69
N SER A 219 -12.20 1.67 -1.68
CA SER A 219 -10.82 1.22 -1.84
C SER A 219 -10.73 -0.23 -2.30
N GLN A 220 -11.53 -1.14 -1.72
CA GLN A 220 -11.59 -2.53 -2.16
C GLN A 220 -12.08 -2.66 -3.61
N LEU A 221 -13.10 -1.91 -4.01
CA LEU A 221 -13.60 -1.90 -5.40
C LEU A 221 -12.50 -1.52 -6.38
N GLN A 222 -11.75 -0.46 -6.08
CA GLN A 222 -10.60 -0.03 -6.89
C GLN A 222 -9.49 -1.09 -6.90
N CYS A 223 -9.10 -1.63 -5.75
CA CYS A 223 -8.03 -2.62 -5.65
C CYS A 223 -8.37 -3.93 -6.37
N TRP A 224 -9.61 -4.43 -6.27
CA TRP A 224 -10.03 -5.63 -6.99
C TRP A 224 -10.10 -5.40 -8.50
N SER A 225 -10.47 -4.18 -8.93
CA SER A 225 -10.41 -3.81 -10.35
C SER A 225 -8.97 -3.85 -10.87
N LEU A 226 -8.02 -3.27 -10.11
CA LEU A 226 -6.59 -3.31 -10.46
C LEU A 226 -6.02 -4.73 -10.42
N GLN A 227 -6.48 -5.58 -9.49
CA GLN A 227 -6.07 -6.98 -9.45
C GLN A 227 -6.54 -7.75 -10.69
N LEU A 228 -7.78 -7.54 -11.13
CA LEU A 228 -8.30 -8.14 -12.36
C LEU A 228 -7.51 -7.65 -13.58
N ILE A 229 -7.26 -6.34 -13.70
CA ILE A 229 -6.41 -5.77 -14.76
C ILE A 229 -5.00 -6.39 -14.71
N ASN A 230 -4.44 -6.61 -13.52
CA ASN A 230 -3.13 -7.23 -13.35
C ASN A 230 -3.09 -8.66 -13.89
N CYS A 231 -4.18 -9.45 -13.77
CA CYS A 231 -4.25 -10.77 -14.38
C CYS A 231 -4.13 -10.71 -15.91
N PHE A 232 -4.73 -9.69 -16.54
CA PHE A 232 -4.56 -9.43 -17.97
C PHE A 232 -3.16 -8.92 -18.33
N ALA A 233 -2.56 -8.08 -17.47
CA ALA A 233 -1.24 -7.49 -17.71
C ALA A 233 -0.10 -8.53 -17.77
N PHE A 234 -0.29 -9.73 -17.21
CA PHE A 234 0.66 -10.85 -17.40
C PHE A 234 0.73 -11.34 -18.85
N LYS A 235 -0.22 -10.96 -19.70
CA LYS A 235 -0.29 -11.34 -21.10
C LYS A 235 0.05 -10.12 -21.98
N PRO A 236 1.15 -10.16 -22.75
CA PRO A 236 1.61 -9.01 -23.55
C PRO A 236 0.59 -8.46 -24.53
N GLU A 237 -0.32 -9.31 -25.04
CA GLU A 237 -1.36 -8.93 -25.99
C GLU A 237 -2.36 -7.91 -25.45
N PHE A 238 -2.55 -7.81 -24.13
CA PHE A 238 -3.48 -6.85 -23.53
C PHE A 238 -2.82 -5.52 -23.13
N LEU A 239 -1.50 -5.44 -23.16
CA LEU A 239 -0.79 -4.24 -22.72
C LEU A 239 -1.15 -2.99 -23.54
N HIS A 240 -1.51 -3.13 -24.81
CA HIS A 240 -1.93 -2.01 -25.64
C HIS A 240 -3.25 -1.38 -25.16
N VAL A 241 -4.13 -2.14 -24.53
CA VAL A 241 -5.37 -1.65 -23.90
C VAL A 241 -5.08 -1.03 -22.54
N ILE A 242 -4.22 -1.69 -21.74
CA ILE A 242 -3.92 -1.26 -20.37
C ILE A 242 -3.05 0.02 -20.37
N CYS A 243 -2.07 0.13 -21.27
CA CYS A 243 -1.11 1.23 -21.27
C CYS A 243 -1.64 2.49 -21.99
N GLN A 244 -2.94 2.76 -21.93
CA GLN A 244 -3.49 4.01 -22.45
C GLN A 244 -3.08 5.20 -21.55
N PRO A 245 -2.69 6.35 -22.12
CA PRO A 245 -2.20 7.50 -21.35
C PRO A 245 -3.15 7.93 -20.23
N GLU A 246 -4.45 8.01 -20.52
CA GLU A 246 -5.47 8.43 -19.56
C GLU A 246 -5.51 7.54 -18.29
N PHE A 247 -5.34 6.24 -18.45
CA PHE A 247 -5.27 5.30 -17.31
C PHE A 247 -3.95 5.42 -16.58
N LEU A 248 -2.82 5.49 -17.31
CA LEU A 248 -1.48 5.59 -16.71
C LEU A 248 -1.33 6.87 -15.88
N GLU A 249 -1.82 8.02 -16.34
CA GLU A 249 -1.78 9.29 -15.61
C GLU A 249 -2.52 9.22 -14.26
N LYS A 250 -3.62 8.46 -14.19
CA LYS A 250 -4.41 8.29 -12.95
C LYS A 250 -3.88 7.19 -12.03
N LEU A 251 -3.14 6.22 -12.58
CA LEU A 251 -2.67 5.05 -11.85
C LEU A 251 -1.83 5.38 -10.60
N PRO A 252 -0.99 6.45 -10.57
CA PRO A 252 -0.30 6.90 -9.35
C PRO A 252 -1.20 7.24 -8.16
N GLY A 253 -2.45 7.59 -8.40
CA GLY A 253 -3.45 7.80 -7.34
C GLY A 253 -4.06 6.53 -6.74
N MET A 254 -3.78 5.34 -7.34
CA MET A 254 -4.50 4.09 -7.08
C MET A 254 -3.65 3.01 -6.38
N TRP A 255 -2.81 3.37 -5.41
CA TRP A 255 -1.96 2.37 -4.74
C TRP A 255 -2.66 1.53 -3.66
N GLY A 256 -3.96 1.58 -3.54
CA GLY A 256 -4.70 0.94 -2.47
C GLY A 256 -4.77 1.74 -1.18
N GLY A 257 -3.80 2.63 -0.96
CA GLY A 257 -3.79 3.58 0.14
C GLY A 257 -3.80 2.96 1.54
N LEU A 258 -4.00 3.81 2.53
CA LEU A 258 -4.00 3.46 3.95
C LEU A 258 -5.16 2.56 4.39
N VAL A 259 -6.17 2.36 3.53
CA VAL A 259 -7.38 1.59 3.85
C VAL A 259 -7.22 0.11 3.48
N ASN A 260 -6.32 -0.22 2.55
CA ASN A 260 -6.11 -1.59 2.05
C ASN A 260 -4.62 -1.94 2.04
N GLU A 261 -4.07 -2.17 3.22
CA GLU A 261 -2.64 -2.40 3.47
C GLU A 261 -2.09 -3.70 2.84
N ASN A 262 -2.97 -4.68 2.57
CA ASN A 262 -2.54 -6.01 2.12
C ASN A 262 -2.52 -6.16 0.60
N SER A 263 -2.78 -5.09 -0.16
CA SER A 263 -2.80 -5.13 -1.61
C SER A 263 -1.76 -4.19 -2.21
N PRO A 264 -0.85 -4.68 -3.07
CA PRO A 264 0.06 -3.83 -3.82
C PRO A 264 -0.64 -2.97 -4.87
N ALA A 265 -1.92 -3.24 -5.17
CA ALA A 265 -2.78 -2.48 -6.08
C ALA A 265 -2.04 -1.91 -7.30
N GLY A 266 -2.03 -0.58 -7.45
CA GLY A 266 -1.42 0.08 -8.61
C GLY A 266 0.08 -0.17 -8.78
N ILE A 267 0.86 -0.24 -7.69
CA ILE A 267 2.30 -0.51 -7.80
C ILE A 267 2.58 -1.94 -8.28
N GLY A 268 1.76 -2.91 -7.85
CA GLY A 268 1.85 -4.29 -8.33
C GLY A 268 1.55 -4.38 -9.83
N LEU A 269 0.55 -3.66 -10.31
CA LEU A 269 0.22 -3.57 -11.73
C LEU A 269 1.36 -2.91 -12.52
N LEU A 270 1.91 -1.79 -12.05
CA LEU A 270 3.05 -1.13 -12.70
C LEU A 270 4.26 -2.07 -12.79
N ARG A 271 4.53 -2.83 -11.74
CA ARG A 271 5.62 -3.83 -11.75
C ARG A 271 5.39 -4.89 -12.82
N THR A 272 4.18 -5.41 -12.96
CA THR A 272 3.83 -6.38 -14.01
C THR A 272 3.99 -5.78 -15.41
N ILE A 273 3.52 -4.55 -15.63
CA ILE A 273 3.68 -3.85 -16.92
C ILE A 273 5.16 -3.62 -17.24
N CYS A 274 5.97 -3.12 -16.30
CA CYS A 274 7.41 -2.87 -16.50
C CYS A 274 8.23 -4.15 -16.72
N HIS A 275 7.78 -5.29 -16.20
CA HIS A 275 8.42 -6.58 -16.46
C HIS A 275 8.44 -6.90 -17.95
N HIS A 276 7.38 -6.56 -18.67
CA HIS A 276 7.30 -6.71 -20.11
C HIS A 276 7.97 -5.53 -20.85
N LYS A 277 8.85 -5.83 -21.81
CA LYS A 277 9.52 -4.78 -22.61
C LYS A 277 8.54 -3.84 -23.30
N LEU A 278 7.39 -4.36 -23.76
CA LEU A 278 6.35 -3.57 -24.42
C LEU A 278 5.71 -2.52 -23.50
N GLY A 279 5.64 -2.80 -22.20
CA GLY A 279 5.06 -1.89 -21.21
C GLY A 279 6.00 -0.75 -20.79
N ARG A 280 7.31 -0.92 -20.93
CA ARG A 280 8.30 0.06 -20.46
C ARG A 280 8.22 1.40 -21.20
N GLY A 281 8.02 1.36 -22.53
CA GLY A 281 7.91 2.56 -23.36
C GLY A 281 6.79 3.50 -22.90
N PRO A 282 5.54 3.03 -22.79
CA PRO A 282 4.43 3.80 -22.23
C PRO A 282 4.70 4.35 -20.83
N ILE A 283 5.21 3.52 -19.91
CA ILE A 283 5.54 3.96 -18.54
C ILE A 283 6.59 5.06 -18.55
N ALA A 284 7.68 4.91 -19.30
CA ALA A 284 8.73 5.93 -19.43
C ALA A 284 8.24 7.22 -20.12
N GLY A 285 7.15 7.13 -20.88
CA GLY A 285 6.49 8.26 -21.54
C GLY A 285 5.52 9.02 -20.63
N CYS A 286 5.20 8.52 -19.43
CA CYS A 286 4.31 9.17 -18.46
C CYS A 286 5.14 9.69 -17.26
N PRO A 287 5.46 11.00 -17.23
CA PRO A 287 6.30 11.59 -16.18
C PRO A 287 5.72 11.44 -14.78
N GLU A 288 4.40 11.45 -14.65
CA GLU A 288 3.64 11.31 -13.40
C GLU A 288 3.90 9.93 -12.77
N VAL A 289 3.87 8.88 -13.59
CA VAL A 289 4.17 7.51 -13.14
C VAL A 289 5.63 7.36 -12.72
N VAL A 290 6.57 7.90 -13.50
CA VAL A 290 8.00 7.84 -13.17
C VAL A 290 8.27 8.57 -11.86
N GLU A 291 7.67 9.75 -11.64
CA GLU A 291 7.84 10.52 -10.41
C GLU A 291 7.25 9.79 -9.21
N ALA A 292 6.09 9.23 -9.36
CA ALA A 292 5.45 8.44 -8.32
C ALA A 292 6.27 7.18 -7.96
N LEU A 293 6.83 6.47 -8.96
CA LEU A 293 7.76 5.36 -8.73
C LEU A 293 9.01 5.83 -7.95
N CYS A 294 9.55 7.00 -8.27
CA CYS A 294 10.67 7.60 -7.56
C CYS A 294 10.33 7.89 -6.08
N ASN A 295 9.13 8.39 -5.80
CA ASN A 295 8.67 8.67 -4.44
C ASN A 295 8.49 7.38 -3.63
N ILE A 296 7.82 6.35 -4.20
CA ILE A 296 7.66 5.05 -3.54
C ILE A 296 9.01 4.38 -3.32
N ALA A 297 9.93 4.43 -4.29
CA ALA A 297 11.25 3.85 -4.13
C ALA A 297 12.04 4.44 -2.95
N ARG A 298 11.81 5.72 -2.60
CA ARG A 298 12.40 6.38 -1.43
C ARG A 298 11.56 6.22 -0.16
N SER A 299 10.31 5.76 -0.25
CA SER A 299 9.44 5.61 0.91
C SER A 299 9.89 4.46 1.82
N SER A 300 9.29 4.36 3.00
CA SER A 300 9.48 3.20 3.89
C SER A 300 8.31 2.20 3.79
N ASP A 301 7.60 2.22 2.67
CA ASP A 301 6.49 1.32 2.37
C ASP A 301 6.98 -0.12 2.16
N ASP A 302 6.21 -1.10 2.56
CA ASP A 302 6.52 -2.53 2.37
C ASP A 302 6.64 -2.91 0.88
N TRP A 303 6.04 -2.11 -0.02
CA TRP A 303 6.08 -2.29 -1.47
C TRP A 303 7.20 -1.50 -2.17
N GLN A 304 8.07 -0.83 -1.42
CA GLN A 304 9.20 -0.05 -1.92
C GLN A 304 10.01 -0.82 -2.98
N TYR A 305 10.27 -2.11 -2.77
CA TYR A 305 11.03 -2.95 -3.68
C TYR A 305 10.42 -3.04 -5.08
N MET A 306 9.08 -3.00 -5.20
CA MET A 306 8.41 -3.07 -6.50
C MET A 306 8.69 -1.83 -7.34
N ALA A 307 8.75 -0.66 -6.71
CA ALA A 307 9.13 0.57 -7.39
C ALA A 307 10.60 0.52 -7.84
N VAL A 308 11.50 0.02 -6.98
CA VAL A 308 12.92 -0.13 -7.34
C VAL A 308 13.08 -1.08 -8.55
N ASP A 309 12.37 -2.22 -8.58
CA ASP A 309 12.38 -3.14 -9.72
C ASP A 309 11.97 -2.40 -11.02
N CYS A 310 10.88 -1.61 -10.98
CA CYS A 310 10.42 -0.84 -12.13
C CYS A 310 11.50 0.14 -12.61
N LEU A 311 12.08 0.92 -11.68
CA LEU A 311 13.11 1.92 -12.00
C LEU A 311 14.37 1.27 -12.61
N LEU A 312 14.77 0.10 -12.09
CA LEU A 312 15.90 -0.66 -12.66
C LEU A 312 15.61 -1.14 -14.08
N TRP A 313 14.44 -1.73 -14.33
CA TRP A 313 14.08 -2.17 -15.69
C TRP A 313 13.97 -1.02 -16.69
N LEU A 314 13.44 0.14 -16.26
CA LEU A 314 13.36 1.34 -17.11
C LEU A 314 14.75 1.93 -17.42
N LEU A 315 15.68 1.88 -16.46
CA LEU A 315 17.04 2.40 -16.65
C LEU A 315 17.90 1.45 -17.51
N GLN A 316 17.74 0.14 -17.35
CA GLN A 316 18.50 -0.87 -18.11
C GLN A 316 18.01 -1.05 -19.55
N ASP A 317 16.79 -0.60 -19.86
CA ASP A 317 16.25 -0.71 -21.22
C ASP A 317 16.74 0.45 -22.11
N PRO A 318 17.51 0.17 -23.20
CA PRO A 318 18.05 1.21 -24.07
C PRO A 318 17.01 2.13 -24.71
N SER A 319 15.76 1.66 -24.85
CA SER A 319 14.66 2.45 -25.45
C SER A 319 14.05 3.46 -24.47
N THR A 320 14.23 3.26 -23.16
CA THR A 320 13.60 4.09 -22.11
C THR A 320 14.58 4.85 -21.24
N CYS A 321 15.81 4.36 -21.10
CA CYS A 321 16.81 4.94 -20.18
C CYS A 321 17.00 6.45 -20.34
N HIS A 322 17.05 6.95 -21.59
CA HIS A 322 17.24 8.38 -21.86
C HIS A 322 16.06 9.27 -21.41
N LYS A 323 14.85 8.70 -21.29
CA LYS A 323 13.66 9.44 -20.85
C LYS A 323 13.60 9.57 -19.33
N VAL A 324 14.14 8.58 -18.63
CA VAL A 324 13.95 8.45 -17.17
C VAL A 324 15.20 8.79 -16.37
N SER A 325 16.39 8.78 -16.96
CA SER A 325 17.68 8.85 -16.26
C SER A 325 17.81 10.06 -15.32
N GLU A 326 17.38 11.25 -15.74
CA GLU A 326 17.50 12.47 -14.94
C GLU A 326 16.71 12.41 -13.62
N LYS A 327 15.56 11.70 -13.61
CA LYS A 327 14.75 11.52 -12.40
C LYS A 327 15.17 10.27 -11.62
N VAL A 328 15.48 9.19 -12.31
CA VAL A 328 15.70 7.85 -11.71
C VAL A 328 17.08 7.70 -11.10
N VAL A 329 18.13 8.20 -11.76
CA VAL A 329 19.52 8.02 -11.30
C VAL A 329 19.76 8.58 -9.91
N PRO A 330 19.36 9.83 -9.57
CA PRO A 330 19.52 10.34 -8.20
C PRO A 330 18.81 9.50 -7.14
N VAL A 331 17.63 8.96 -7.46
CA VAL A 331 16.86 8.09 -6.55
C VAL A 331 17.61 6.79 -6.29
N LEU A 332 18.11 6.13 -7.34
CA LEU A 332 18.86 4.90 -7.21
C LEU A 332 20.19 5.09 -6.46
N ILE A 333 20.84 6.25 -6.62
CA ILE A 333 22.05 6.60 -5.85
C ILE A 333 21.72 6.69 -4.36
N ASP A 334 20.60 7.29 -3.97
CA ASP A 334 20.17 7.37 -2.56
C ASP A 334 19.96 5.98 -1.93
N LEU A 335 19.54 5.00 -2.74
CA LEU A 335 19.26 3.62 -2.34
C LEU A 335 20.46 2.66 -2.50
N SER A 336 21.60 3.14 -3.00
CA SER A 336 22.74 2.31 -3.37
C SER A 336 23.39 1.54 -2.20
N GLU A 337 23.12 1.94 -0.96
CA GLU A 337 23.67 1.29 0.24
C GLU A 337 22.64 0.42 0.99
N ILE A 338 21.44 0.26 0.44
CA ILE A 338 20.42 -0.62 1.03
C ILE A 338 20.88 -2.08 0.91
N THR A 339 20.85 -2.82 2.01
CA THR A 339 21.34 -4.20 2.01
C THR A 339 20.23 -5.20 1.70
N THR A 340 19.11 -5.06 2.39
CA THR A 340 17.98 -6.01 2.28
C THR A 340 16.67 -5.23 2.33
N LEU A 341 15.76 -5.58 1.44
CA LEU A 341 14.42 -5.00 1.39
C LEU A 341 13.42 -6.11 1.05
N GLY A 342 12.59 -6.50 2.01
CA GLY A 342 11.75 -7.69 1.87
C GLY A 342 12.60 -8.94 1.59
N ASP A 343 12.27 -9.64 0.52
CA ASP A 343 13.00 -10.85 0.08
C ASP A 343 14.22 -10.54 -0.81
N HIS A 344 14.43 -9.27 -1.17
CA HIS A 344 15.53 -8.83 -2.02
C HIS A 344 16.82 -8.62 -1.21
N LYS A 345 17.73 -9.58 -1.27
CA LYS A 345 19.07 -9.47 -0.67
C LYS A 345 20.03 -8.75 -1.64
N LYS A 346 20.92 -7.92 -1.10
CA LYS A 346 21.94 -7.17 -1.87
C LYS A 346 21.36 -6.22 -2.93
N LEU A 347 20.21 -5.61 -2.65
CA LEU A 347 19.54 -4.71 -3.59
C LEU A 347 20.46 -3.53 -4.00
N GLY A 348 21.23 -2.97 -3.07
CA GLY A 348 22.19 -1.91 -3.35
C GLY A 348 23.27 -2.33 -4.37
N ASP A 349 23.72 -3.59 -4.33
CA ASP A 349 24.67 -4.08 -5.33
C ASP A 349 24.02 -4.19 -6.73
N SER A 350 22.76 -4.63 -6.79
CA SER A 350 21.99 -4.66 -8.05
C SER A 350 21.80 -3.25 -8.63
N ILE A 351 21.52 -2.27 -7.78
CA ILE A 351 21.41 -0.86 -8.18
C ILE A 351 22.75 -0.35 -8.75
N VAL A 352 23.86 -0.61 -8.06
CA VAL A 352 25.19 -0.15 -8.52
C VAL A 352 25.56 -0.80 -9.85
N ASN A 353 25.31 -2.10 -10.01
CA ASN A 353 25.57 -2.79 -11.28
C ASN A 353 24.74 -2.19 -12.43
N ALA A 354 23.46 -1.88 -12.19
CA ALA A 354 22.62 -1.23 -13.20
C ALA A 354 23.13 0.18 -13.58
N LEU A 355 23.64 0.94 -12.62
CA LEU A 355 24.25 2.25 -12.87
C LEU A 355 25.59 2.11 -13.62
N GLU A 356 26.39 1.07 -13.35
CA GLU A 356 27.61 0.76 -14.10
C GLU A 356 27.28 0.40 -15.57
N GLU A 357 26.30 -0.46 -15.79
CA GLU A 357 25.81 -0.82 -17.14
C GLU A 357 25.30 0.41 -17.90
N TYR A 358 24.54 1.28 -17.24
CA TYR A 358 24.05 2.53 -17.83
C TYR A 358 25.18 3.43 -18.34
N ILE A 359 26.30 3.55 -17.58
CA ILE A 359 27.44 4.37 -17.97
C ILE A 359 28.24 3.73 -19.09
N GLN A 360 28.41 2.40 -19.08
CA GLN A 360 29.20 1.66 -20.05
C GLN A 360 28.49 1.45 -21.38
N SER A 361 27.16 1.69 -21.42
CA SER A 361 26.36 1.46 -22.63
C SER A 361 26.84 2.30 -23.82
N PRO A 362 27.11 1.69 -24.98
CA PRO A 362 27.59 2.38 -26.17
C PRO A 362 26.55 3.28 -26.83
N THR A 363 25.27 3.15 -26.47
CA THR A 363 24.19 4.04 -26.93
C THR A 363 24.29 5.45 -26.34
N SER A 364 25.44 5.83 -25.82
CA SER A 364 25.78 7.09 -25.16
C SER A 364 25.84 8.33 -26.07
N THR A 365 25.16 8.37 -27.22
CA THR A 365 24.70 9.66 -27.78
C THR A 365 23.91 10.46 -26.76
N ASN A 366 23.42 9.78 -25.71
CA ASN A 366 22.67 10.34 -24.59
C ASN A 366 23.55 10.96 -23.48
N ARG A 367 24.88 10.73 -23.45
CA ARG A 367 25.78 11.43 -22.52
C ARG A 367 25.75 12.96 -22.67
N ALA A 368 25.41 13.45 -23.86
CA ALA A 368 25.26 14.89 -24.09
C ALA A 368 23.99 15.46 -23.45
N SER A 369 22.96 14.63 -23.19
CA SER A 369 21.68 15.07 -22.59
C SER A 369 21.62 14.92 -21.08
N THR A 370 22.50 14.10 -20.46
CA THR A 370 22.53 13.94 -19.00
C THR A 370 23.10 15.20 -18.36
N SER A 371 22.41 15.76 -17.37
CA SER A 371 22.85 16.98 -16.68
C SER A 371 24.20 16.81 -16.01
N SER A 372 24.94 17.92 -15.86
CA SER A 372 26.22 17.92 -15.13
C SER A 372 26.05 17.36 -13.73
N ARG A 373 24.97 17.75 -13.06
CA ARG A 373 24.64 17.30 -11.70
C ARG A 373 24.53 15.78 -11.60
N THR A 374 23.77 15.14 -12.49
CA THR A 374 23.60 13.68 -12.50
C THR A 374 24.93 12.96 -12.75
N LYS A 375 25.78 13.52 -13.62
CA LYS A 375 27.14 12.99 -13.85
C LYS A 375 28.00 13.06 -12.59
N ASP A 376 28.01 14.21 -11.93
CA ASP A 376 28.79 14.44 -10.71
C ASP A 376 28.33 13.49 -9.58
N GLU A 377 27.00 13.28 -9.43
CA GLU A 377 26.44 12.34 -8.44
C GLU A 377 26.86 10.88 -8.73
N ILE A 378 26.87 10.46 -9.97
CA ILE A 378 27.35 9.14 -10.39
C ILE A 378 28.86 8.99 -10.11
N GLU A 379 29.67 9.97 -10.49
CA GLU A 379 31.12 9.94 -10.23
C GLU A 379 31.40 9.85 -8.73
N HIS A 380 30.65 10.59 -7.92
CA HIS A 380 30.76 10.55 -6.46
C HIS A 380 30.38 9.16 -5.89
N LEU A 381 29.35 8.48 -6.45
CA LEU A 381 29.00 7.12 -6.06
C LEU A 381 30.14 6.14 -6.32
N PHE A 382 30.74 6.19 -7.52
CA PHE A 382 31.85 5.29 -7.86
C PHE A 382 33.10 5.57 -7.06
N ALA A 383 33.42 6.86 -6.81
CA ALA A 383 34.51 7.25 -5.92
C ALA A 383 34.28 6.68 -4.50
N SER A 384 33.05 6.72 -3.99
CA SER A 384 32.68 6.15 -2.69
C SER A 384 32.85 4.62 -2.66
N ARG A 385 32.46 3.92 -3.73
CA ARG A 385 32.66 2.46 -3.86
C ARG A 385 34.15 2.09 -3.97
N GLN A 386 34.92 2.86 -4.70
CA GLN A 386 36.37 2.67 -4.80
C GLN A 386 37.03 2.91 -3.44
N ARG A 387 36.61 3.96 -2.72
CA ARG A 387 37.05 4.27 -1.37
C ARG A 387 36.75 3.11 -0.40
N LEU A 388 35.54 2.50 -0.47
CA LEU A 388 35.19 1.33 0.36
C LEU A 388 36.14 0.15 0.10
N LYS A 389 36.47 -0.10 -1.20
CA LYS A 389 37.43 -1.16 -1.57
C LYS A 389 38.82 -0.86 -1.01
N TRP A 390 39.27 0.38 -1.07
CA TRP A 390 40.58 0.82 -0.57
C TRP A 390 40.63 0.78 0.96
N GLU A 391 39.60 1.23 1.66
CA GLU A 391 39.52 1.19 3.14
C GLU A 391 39.55 -0.26 3.70
N LYS A 392 39.19 -1.29 2.91
CA LYS A 392 39.34 -2.69 3.31
C LYS A 392 40.79 -3.09 3.60
N ASN A 393 41.73 -2.48 2.92
CA ASN A 393 43.17 -2.77 3.03
C ASN A 393 43.92 -1.73 3.87
N MET A 394 43.23 -0.73 4.44
CA MET A 394 43.83 0.33 5.25
C MET A 394 44.13 -0.17 6.67
N PRO A 395 45.27 0.25 7.27
CA PRO A 395 45.53 -0.01 8.69
C PRO A 395 44.41 0.52 9.60
N LYS A 396 44.15 -0.20 10.69
CA LYS A 396 43.11 0.19 11.65
C LYS A 396 43.38 1.59 12.26
N GLU A 397 44.62 1.91 12.52
CA GLU A 397 45.09 3.19 13.05
C GLU A 397 44.70 4.34 12.14
N ASP A 398 44.91 4.20 10.82
CA ASP A 398 44.56 5.23 9.83
C ASP A 398 43.04 5.41 9.75
N LEU A 399 42.27 4.33 9.87
CA LEU A 399 40.81 4.39 9.94
C LEU A 399 40.33 5.10 11.21
N HIS A 400 40.99 4.88 12.37
CA HIS A 400 40.69 5.58 13.61
C HIS A 400 41.00 7.08 13.49
N ILE A 401 42.12 7.46 12.88
CA ILE A 401 42.48 8.86 12.63
C ILE A 401 41.42 9.54 11.77
N LYS A 402 40.99 8.90 10.67
CA LYS A 402 39.92 9.42 9.81
C LYS A 402 38.59 9.58 10.55
N HIS A 403 38.25 8.57 11.36
CA HIS A 403 37.03 8.61 12.17
C HIS A 403 37.07 9.76 13.18
N ALA A 404 38.20 9.93 13.91
CA ALA A 404 38.38 11.02 14.86
C ALA A 404 38.31 12.40 14.16
N ALA A 405 38.92 12.55 12.98
CA ALA A 405 38.83 13.77 12.19
C ALA A 405 37.38 14.08 11.78
N ALA A 406 36.62 13.08 11.34
CA ALA A 406 35.22 13.25 11.01
C ALA A 406 34.37 13.69 12.20
N LEU A 407 34.65 13.16 13.41
CA LEU A 407 33.97 13.57 14.64
C LEU A 407 34.28 15.02 15.02
N VAL A 408 35.51 15.48 14.87
CA VAL A 408 35.88 16.91 15.12
C VAL A 408 35.09 17.81 14.18
N VAL A 409 35.08 17.54 12.89
CA VAL A 409 34.35 18.32 11.89
C VAL A 409 32.82 18.27 12.16
N LYS A 410 32.27 17.13 12.59
CA LYS A 410 30.87 17.02 13.03
C LYS A 410 30.57 17.99 14.19
N LEU A 411 31.44 18.05 15.19
CA LEU A 411 31.28 18.97 16.34
C LEU A 411 31.35 20.44 15.91
N GLU A 412 32.23 20.80 14.96
CA GLU A 412 32.24 22.14 14.35
C GLU A 412 30.90 22.44 13.66
N GLY A 413 30.36 21.45 12.88
CA GLY A 413 29.04 21.55 12.27
C GLY A 413 27.93 21.77 13.29
N ASN A 414 27.94 21.02 14.40
CA ASN A 414 26.98 21.19 15.50
C ASN A 414 27.06 22.58 16.11
N SER A 415 28.27 23.11 16.30
CA SER A 415 28.49 24.49 16.83
C SER A 415 27.93 25.54 15.88
N LEU A 416 28.20 25.42 14.58
CA LEU A 416 27.65 26.34 13.58
C LEU A 416 26.13 26.30 13.54
N PHE A 417 25.55 25.09 13.61
CA PHE A 417 24.11 24.88 13.67
C PHE A 417 23.49 25.60 14.88
N SER A 418 24.06 25.40 16.07
CA SER A 418 23.60 26.05 17.29
C SER A 418 23.74 27.59 17.26
N ASN A 419 24.72 28.09 16.51
CA ASN A 419 24.94 29.53 16.30
C ASN A 419 24.03 30.12 15.19
N GLY A 420 23.19 29.30 14.53
CA GLY A 420 22.30 29.75 13.46
C GLY A 420 22.92 29.79 12.06
N ASP A 421 24.23 29.46 11.91
CA ASP A 421 24.84 29.31 10.57
C ASP A 421 24.53 27.95 9.98
N ILE A 422 23.31 27.83 9.47
CA ILE A 422 22.76 26.56 8.91
C ILE A 422 23.52 26.16 7.65
N SER A 423 23.90 27.10 6.80
CA SER A 423 24.68 26.84 5.57
C SER A 423 26.08 26.34 5.89
N GLY A 424 26.77 26.96 6.83
CA GLY A 424 28.08 26.55 7.33
C GLY A 424 28.01 25.16 7.97
N ALA A 425 26.97 24.88 8.76
CA ALA A 425 26.74 23.57 9.36
C ALA A 425 26.56 22.47 8.29
N ALA A 426 25.76 22.70 7.25
CA ALA A 426 25.57 21.78 6.14
C ALA A 426 26.88 21.47 5.39
N ALA A 427 27.72 22.50 5.17
CA ALA A 427 29.04 22.35 4.58
C ALA A 427 29.97 21.47 5.45
N LYS A 428 29.97 21.70 6.78
CA LYS A 428 30.76 20.90 7.73
C LYS A 428 30.29 19.46 7.82
N TYR A 429 28.99 19.18 7.81
CA TYR A 429 28.50 17.80 7.74
C TYR A 429 28.89 17.12 6.41
N SER A 430 28.94 17.87 5.30
CA SER A 430 29.44 17.35 4.01
C SER A 430 30.92 17.01 4.08
N GLU A 431 31.75 17.88 4.68
CA GLU A 431 33.18 17.63 4.93
C GLU A 431 33.36 16.39 5.84
N ALA A 432 32.60 16.30 6.93
CA ALA A 432 32.63 15.14 7.83
C ALA A 432 32.27 13.82 7.11
N LEU A 433 31.29 13.83 6.20
CA LEU A 433 30.92 12.65 5.38
C LEU A 433 32.05 12.22 4.44
N THR A 434 32.88 13.17 3.93
CA THR A 434 34.05 12.82 3.11
C THR A 434 35.19 12.22 3.92
N LEU A 435 35.33 12.59 5.19
CA LEU A 435 36.36 12.06 6.10
C LEU A 435 35.93 10.75 6.76
N CYS A 436 34.63 10.63 7.13
CA CYS A 436 34.09 9.49 7.87
C CYS A 436 34.30 8.18 7.11
N PRO A 437 34.91 7.13 7.72
CA PRO A 437 35.09 5.84 7.04
C PRO A 437 33.75 5.25 6.57
N MET A 438 33.75 4.63 5.38
CA MET A 438 32.55 4.07 4.77
C MET A 438 31.89 2.98 5.63
N ARG A 439 32.69 2.27 6.45
CA ARG A 439 32.22 1.25 7.37
C ARG A 439 31.56 1.80 8.64
N SER A 440 31.83 3.06 8.99
CA SER A 440 31.22 3.75 10.16
C SER A 440 29.78 4.15 9.86
N LYS A 441 28.90 3.13 9.67
CA LYS A 441 27.52 3.35 9.26
C LYS A 441 26.75 4.21 10.25
N LYS A 442 26.90 3.99 11.57
CA LYS A 442 26.21 4.75 12.62
C LYS A 442 26.50 6.25 12.53
N GLU A 443 27.78 6.63 12.41
CA GLU A 443 28.17 8.03 12.28
C GLU A 443 27.67 8.65 10.98
N ARG A 444 27.72 7.90 9.88
CA ARG A 444 27.19 8.37 8.60
C ARG A 444 25.67 8.60 8.65
N VAL A 445 24.91 7.75 9.37
CA VAL A 445 23.49 7.97 9.64
C VAL A 445 23.27 9.30 10.32
N VAL A 446 24.02 9.59 11.39
CA VAL A 446 23.92 10.86 12.13
C VAL A 446 24.27 12.05 11.24
N LEU A 447 25.36 11.96 10.47
CA LEU A 447 25.81 13.04 9.58
C LEU A 447 24.78 13.35 8.48
N TYR A 448 24.25 12.32 7.81
CA TYR A 448 23.19 12.51 6.82
C TYR A 448 21.93 13.08 7.47
N SER A 449 21.52 12.55 8.62
CA SER A 449 20.36 13.03 9.36
C SER A 449 20.52 14.52 9.73
N ASN A 450 21.66 14.93 10.31
CA ASN A 450 21.92 16.33 10.67
C ASN A 450 21.94 17.25 9.45
N ARG A 451 22.54 16.82 8.33
CA ARG A 451 22.55 17.60 7.10
C ARG A 451 21.14 17.72 6.50
N ALA A 452 20.30 16.68 6.61
CA ALA A 452 18.90 16.74 6.20
C ALA A 452 18.13 17.82 6.98
N GLN A 453 18.40 17.99 8.29
CA GLN A 453 17.84 19.08 9.08
C GLN A 453 18.26 20.45 8.56
N CYS A 454 19.54 20.63 8.22
CA CYS A 454 20.00 21.86 7.60
C CYS A 454 19.26 22.13 6.27
N HIS A 455 19.09 21.11 5.43
CA HIS A 455 18.36 21.26 4.16
C HIS A 455 16.89 21.65 4.36
N LEU A 456 16.21 21.14 5.39
CA LEU A 456 14.86 21.58 5.74
C LEU A 456 14.80 23.06 6.08
N LEU A 457 15.70 23.53 6.97
CA LEU A 457 15.78 24.94 7.37
C LEU A 457 16.16 25.85 6.20
N LEU A 458 16.94 25.35 5.25
CA LEU A 458 17.31 26.05 4.00
C LEU A 458 16.24 25.96 2.90
N GLN A 459 15.06 25.41 3.19
CA GLN A 459 13.96 25.23 2.23
C GLN A 459 14.37 24.40 1.00
N GLN A 460 15.14 23.33 1.22
CA GLN A 460 15.65 22.42 0.21
C GLN A 460 15.07 20.99 0.40
N PRO A 461 13.75 20.77 0.22
CA PRO A 461 13.10 19.51 0.58
C PRO A 461 13.64 18.29 -0.18
N LEU A 462 13.99 18.42 -1.46
CA LEU A 462 14.54 17.31 -2.23
C LEU A 462 15.90 16.83 -1.70
N ALA A 463 16.75 17.74 -1.24
CA ALA A 463 18.02 17.40 -0.61
C ALA A 463 17.82 16.76 0.77
N ALA A 464 16.83 17.24 1.53
CA ALA A 464 16.45 16.65 2.81
C ALA A 464 15.91 15.22 2.64
N ILE A 465 15.08 14.95 1.61
CA ILE A 465 14.60 13.60 1.26
C ILE A 465 15.77 12.70 0.91
N SER A 466 16.69 13.16 0.06
CA SER A 466 17.88 12.39 -0.35
C SER A 466 18.73 11.97 0.87
N ASP A 467 19.11 12.92 1.71
CA ASP A 467 19.92 12.63 2.90
C ASP A 467 19.20 11.75 3.93
N SER A 468 17.91 12.01 4.19
CA SER A 468 17.11 11.17 5.08
C SER A 468 16.99 9.75 4.55
N THR A 469 16.81 9.57 3.24
CA THR A 469 16.73 8.24 2.61
C THR A 469 18.07 7.50 2.73
N ARG A 470 19.20 8.16 2.49
CA ARG A 470 20.55 7.57 2.68
C ARG A 470 20.78 7.15 4.14
N ALA A 471 20.37 7.97 5.09
CA ALA A 471 20.44 7.62 6.51
C ALA A 471 19.59 6.39 6.84
N LEU A 472 18.37 6.31 6.31
CA LEU A 472 17.45 5.20 6.51
C LEU A 472 17.94 3.90 5.88
N CYS A 473 18.61 3.96 4.72
CA CYS A 473 19.23 2.80 4.06
C CYS A 473 20.42 2.22 4.84
N LEU A 474 21.17 3.09 5.55
CA LEU A 474 22.33 2.70 6.34
C LEU A 474 21.98 2.17 7.72
N HIS A 475 20.82 2.55 8.25
CA HIS A 475 20.37 2.17 9.59
C HIS A 475 20.03 0.68 9.66
N ASN A 476 20.26 0.07 10.80
CA ASN A 476 19.86 -1.32 11.05
C ASN A 476 18.95 -1.38 12.28
N PRO A 477 17.68 -1.82 12.13
CA PRO A 477 17.00 -2.22 10.88
C PRO A 477 16.79 -1.07 9.89
N VAL A 478 16.75 -1.39 8.58
CA VAL A 478 16.48 -0.41 7.52
C VAL A 478 15.15 0.29 7.75
N ASN A 479 15.07 1.57 7.38
CA ASN A 479 13.86 2.40 7.51
C ASN A 479 13.36 2.63 8.96
N ARG A 480 14.22 2.51 9.99
CA ARG A 480 13.82 2.65 11.40
C ARG A 480 14.57 3.74 12.18
N HIS A 481 15.17 4.71 11.51
CA HIS A 481 15.81 5.84 12.17
C HIS A 481 14.81 6.97 12.40
N ALA A 482 14.30 7.12 13.62
CA ALA A 482 13.20 8.03 13.96
C ALA A 482 13.41 9.48 13.48
N ARG A 483 14.59 10.10 13.72
CA ARG A 483 14.86 11.47 13.28
C ARG A 483 14.87 11.63 11.77
N SER A 484 15.39 10.65 11.03
CA SER A 484 15.37 10.70 9.56
C SER A 484 13.97 10.51 8.99
N LEU A 485 13.13 9.65 9.61
CA LEU A 485 11.72 9.53 9.25
C LEU A 485 10.99 10.86 9.44
N TRP A 486 11.17 11.52 10.61
CA TRP A 486 10.54 12.79 10.88
C TRP A 486 10.96 13.89 9.89
N ARG A 487 12.27 14.02 9.64
CA ARG A 487 12.80 15.02 8.69
C ARG A 487 12.30 14.77 7.27
N ARG A 488 12.19 13.51 6.86
CA ARG A 488 11.65 13.16 5.53
C ARG A 488 10.15 13.42 5.46
N ALA A 489 9.39 13.15 6.53
CA ALA A 489 7.97 13.50 6.62
C ALA A 489 7.74 15.00 6.44
N GLN A 490 8.56 15.85 7.10
CA GLN A 490 8.51 17.30 6.94
C GLN A 490 8.87 17.72 5.51
N ALA A 491 9.88 17.12 4.91
CA ALA A 491 10.28 17.42 3.53
C ALA A 491 9.19 17.03 2.51
N TYR A 492 8.52 15.90 2.71
CA TYR A 492 7.36 15.51 1.90
C TYR A 492 6.17 16.44 2.10
N ASP A 493 5.93 16.93 3.33
CA ASP A 493 4.91 17.95 3.61
C ASP A 493 5.17 19.26 2.85
N MET A 494 6.43 19.72 2.81
CA MET A 494 6.84 20.90 2.03
C MET A 494 6.57 20.75 0.53
N LEU A 495 6.60 19.53 0.00
CA LEU A 495 6.30 19.21 -1.40
C LEU A 495 4.81 18.90 -1.66
N GLY A 496 3.96 18.89 -0.63
CA GLY A 496 2.56 18.52 -0.75
C GLY A 496 2.32 17.01 -0.98
N LEU A 497 3.31 16.16 -0.74
CA LEU A 497 3.26 14.70 -0.89
C LEU A 497 2.66 14.09 0.39
N ALA A 498 1.34 14.19 0.51
CA ALA A 498 0.61 13.89 1.74
C ALA A 498 0.70 12.42 2.17
N LYS A 499 0.68 11.47 1.23
CA LYS A 499 0.72 10.03 1.52
C LYS A 499 2.09 9.62 2.06
N GLU A 500 3.15 10.08 1.42
CA GLU A 500 4.53 9.81 1.80
C GLU A 500 4.86 10.46 3.14
N SER A 501 4.44 11.71 3.35
CA SER A 501 4.57 12.42 4.62
C SER A 501 3.84 11.70 5.75
N LEU A 502 2.60 11.25 5.51
CA LEU A 502 1.79 10.53 6.50
C LEU A 502 2.42 9.19 6.89
N LEU A 503 2.92 8.42 5.92
CA LEU A 503 3.58 7.15 6.17
C LEU A 503 4.81 7.32 7.06
N ASP A 504 5.70 8.23 6.71
CA ASP A 504 6.91 8.50 7.51
C ASP A 504 6.58 9.05 8.90
N ALA A 505 5.56 9.90 9.04
CA ALA A 505 5.12 10.41 10.33
C ALA A 505 4.56 9.30 11.24
N ILE A 506 3.80 8.35 10.69
CA ILE A 506 3.29 7.18 11.42
C ILE A 506 4.45 6.27 11.88
N LEU A 507 5.40 5.99 10.96
CA LEU A 507 6.57 5.19 11.29
C LEU A 507 7.45 5.87 12.35
N PHE A 508 7.61 7.20 12.27
CA PHE A 508 8.27 7.98 13.31
C PHE A 508 7.61 7.78 14.68
N ILE A 509 6.29 7.90 14.77
CA ILE A 509 5.55 7.72 16.03
C ILE A 509 5.76 6.30 16.58
N ASN A 510 5.75 5.29 15.71
CA ASN A 510 5.98 3.91 16.12
C ASN A 510 7.40 3.71 16.69
N GLU A 511 8.43 4.22 16.02
CA GLU A 511 9.81 4.13 16.50
C GLU A 511 10.02 4.95 17.79
N PHE A 512 9.42 6.14 17.88
CA PHE A 512 9.46 6.99 19.06
C PHE A 512 8.84 6.31 20.28
N SER A 513 7.72 5.61 20.10
CA SER A 513 7.03 4.89 21.18
C SER A 513 7.78 3.62 21.64
N GLN A 514 8.62 3.03 20.79
CA GLN A 514 9.41 1.84 21.10
C GLN A 514 10.76 2.17 21.74
N SER A 515 11.28 3.38 21.58
CA SER A 515 12.52 3.85 22.19
C SER A 515 12.30 4.22 23.66
N SER A 516 11.96 3.22 24.49
CA SER A 516 11.81 3.38 25.95
C SER A 516 13.19 3.55 26.58
N ASP A 517 13.65 4.78 26.75
CA ASP A 517 14.71 5.09 27.68
C ASP A 517 14.16 4.88 29.11
N PRO A 518 14.73 4.01 29.95
CA PRO A 518 14.22 3.73 31.31
C PRO A 518 14.14 4.97 32.20
N ASP A 519 14.93 6.01 31.94
CA ASP A 519 14.92 7.28 32.68
C ASP A 519 13.77 8.23 32.27
N LEU A 520 13.08 7.97 31.16
CA LEU A 520 11.89 8.70 30.70
C LEU A 520 10.57 8.02 31.06
N SER A 521 10.61 6.88 31.75
CA SER A 521 9.43 6.08 32.13
C SER A 521 8.47 6.77 33.11
N SER A 522 8.84 7.94 33.64
CA SER A 522 7.97 8.77 34.50
C SER A 522 7.17 9.84 33.74
N ARG A 523 7.48 10.11 32.46
CA ARG A 523 6.63 10.91 31.58
C ARG A 523 5.92 9.95 30.63
N GLN A 524 4.59 9.84 30.77
CA GLN A 524 3.70 9.07 29.87
C GLN A 524 4.22 9.13 28.44
N ASN A 525 4.30 7.98 27.76
CA ASN A 525 4.62 7.81 26.32
C ASN A 525 3.58 8.52 25.45
N LYS A 526 3.48 9.85 25.57
CA LYS A 526 2.54 10.65 24.80
C LYS A 526 3.18 10.98 23.45
N VAL A 527 2.46 10.68 22.37
CA VAL A 527 2.85 11.12 21.01
C VAL A 527 3.12 12.61 21.03
N PRO A 528 4.23 13.08 20.45
CA PRO A 528 4.51 14.52 20.39
C PRO A 528 3.41 15.29 19.65
N ASP A 529 2.94 16.40 20.22
CA ASP A 529 1.81 17.18 19.69
C ASP A 529 2.07 17.67 18.25
N TYR A 530 3.33 17.98 17.91
CA TYR A 530 3.70 18.37 16.55
C TYR A 530 3.53 17.22 15.54
N ALA A 531 3.87 15.98 15.93
CA ALA A 531 3.67 14.80 15.07
C ALA A 531 2.19 14.49 14.90
N GLU A 532 1.40 14.64 15.95
CA GLU A 532 -0.06 14.51 15.90
C GLU A 532 -0.69 15.54 14.95
N ARG A 533 -0.25 16.81 15.02
CA ARG A 533 -0.71 17.85 14.10
C ARG A 533 -0.40 17.52 12.64
N LEU A 534 0.83 17.06 12.36
CA LEU A 534 1.22 16.68 11.00
C LEU A 534 0.39 15.49 10.50
N VAL A 535 0.23 14.45 11.31
CA VAL A 535 -0.60 13.28 10.95
C VAL A 535 -2.03 13.70 10.65
N LYS A 536 -2.67 14.53 11.50
CA LYS A 536 -4.02 15.05 11.26
C LYS A 536 -4.11 15.85 9.95
N LYS A 537 -3.12 16.71 9.68
CA LYS A 537 -3.02 17.48 8.43
C LYS A 537 -2.95 16.54 7.21
N GLN A 538 -2.05 15.57 7.25
CA GLN A 538 -1.83 14.66 6.13
C GLN A 538 -2.99 13.68 5.93
N MET A 539 -3.64 13.21 6.99
CA MET A 539 -4.86 12.39 6.88
C MET A 539 -5.97 13.12 6.13
N ARG A 540 -6.17 14.42 6.39
CA ARG A 540 -7.13 15.24 5.64
C ARG A 540 -6.72 15.41 4.19
N ALA A 541 -5.43 15.67 3.94
CA ALA A 541 -4.89 15.87 2.59
C ALA A 541 -4.89 14.57 1.75
N ALA A 542 -4.68 13.40 2.38
CA ALA A 542 -4.69 12.08 1.76
C ALA A 542 -6.07 11.40 1.80
N TRP A 543 -7.13 12.13 2.16
CA TRP A 543 -8.47 11.57 2.23
C TRP A 543 -8.92 10.99 0.88
N LEU A 544 -9.45 9.77 0.93
CA LEU A 544 -9.73 8.95 -0.25
C LEU A 544 -10.68 9.63 -1.26
N PHE A 545 -11.70 10.34 -0.77
CA PHE A 545 -12.70 11.00 -1.61
C PHE A 545 -12.40 12.47 -1.92
N ARG A 546 -11.20 12.98 -1.60
CA ARG A 546 -10.87 14.41 -1.75
C ARG A 546 -11.12 14.93 -3.17
N GLU A 547 -10.64 14.21 -4.19
CA GLU A 547 -10.82 14.61 -5.59
C GLU A 547 -12.28 14.61 -6.00
N ALA A 548 -13.03 13.56 -5.61
CA ALA A 548 -14.46 13.46 -5.86
C ALA A 548 -15.23 14.59 -5.16
N ALA A 549 -14.89 14.91 -3.92
CA ALA A 549 -15.51 16.00 -3.17
C ALA A 549 -15.30 17.37 -3.85
N VAL A 550 -14.07 17.66 -4.28
CA VAL A 550 -13.77 18.90 -5.01
C VAL A 550 -14.56 18.98 -6.32
N LYS A 551 -14.59 17.88 -7.09
CA LYS A 551 -15.30 17.82 -8.37
C LYS A 551 -16.81 18.03 -8.24
N HIS A 552 -17.42 17.56 -7.17
CA HIS A 552 -18.88 17.60 -6.94
C HIS A 552 -19.33 18.69 -5.96
N GLY A 553 -18.49 19.69 -5.69
CA GLY A 553 -18.85 20.87 -4.90
C GLY A 553 -19.02 20.60 -3.41
N GLY A 554 -18.50 19.50 -2.92
CA GLY A 554 -18.35 19.22 -1.50
C GLY A 554 -17.26 20.10 -0.92
N VAL A 555 -17.61 21.30 -0.45
CA VAL A 555 -16.68 22.17 0.26
C VAL A 555 -16.30 21.46 1.55
N GLN A 556 -15.06 20.99 1.65
CA GLN A 556 -14.45 20.87 2.96
C GLN A 556 -14.45 22.30 3.53
N SER A 557 -15.20 22.53 4.58
CA SER A 557 -15.02 23.71 5.39
C SER A 557 -13.55 23.71 5.81
N GLU A 558 -12.75 24.51 5.14
CA GLU A 558 -11.53 25.02 5.72
C GLU A 558 -12.00 25.80 6.95
N GLY A 559 -12.10 25.07 8.06
CA GLY A 559 -12.11 25.68 9.38
C GLY A 559 -10.77 26.40 9.46
N GLY A 560 -10.79 27.66 9.05
CA GLY A 560 -9.72 28.58 9.29
C GLY A 560 -9.54 28.69 10.79
N ASP A 561 -8.67 27.85 11.33
CA ASP A 561 -8.02 28.12 12.59
C ASP A 561 -6.88 29.10 12.30
N GLY A 562 -7.27 30.36 12.10
CA GLY A 562 -6.40 31.54 12.14
C GLY A 562 -6.03 31.86 13.58
N GLY A 563 -5.59 30.88 14.33
CA GLY A 563 -4.93 31.05 15.60
C GLY A 563 -3.43 31.22 15.36
N HIS A 564 -2.93 32.46 15.28
CA HIS A 564 -1.57 32.76 15.70
C HIS A 564 -1.44 32.42 17.20
N GLY A 565 -1.39 31.11 17.49
CA GLY A 565 -0.95 30.59 18.78
C GLY A 565 0.57 30.71 18.78
N GLN A 566 1.10 31.45 19.72
CA GLN A 566 2.50 31.45 20.10
C GLN A 566 3.04 30.02 20.05
N GLU A 567 4.05 29.81 19.20
CA GLU A 567 4.87 28.62 19.19
C GLU A 567 5.44 28.43 20.59
N SER A 568 4.88 27.51 21.35
CA SER A 568 5.49 27.10 22.60
C SER A 568 6.70 26.22 22.27
N ASP A 569 7.73 26.39 23.02
CA ASP A 569 9.12 25.94 22.92
C ASP A 569 9.31 24.39 22.96
N ASP A 570 8.44 23.65 22.28
CA ASP A 570 8.57 22.18 22.11
C ASP A 570 9.58 21.80 20.99
N SER A 571 10.30 22.79 20.45
CA SER A 571 11.18 22.67 19.30
C SER A 571 12.59 22.12 19.61
N GLU A 572 12.95 21.91 20.86
CA GLU A 572 14.32 21.44 21.22
C GLU A 572 14.69 20.13 20.51
N TRP A 573 13.73 19.24 20.29
CA TRP A 573 13.97 17.97 19.61
C TRP A 573 13.97 18.10 18.08
N GLU A 574 13.15 18.99 17.52
CA GLU A 574 13.07 19.23 16.08
C GLU A 574 14.33 19.89 15.51
N THR A 575 14.93 20.79 16.29
CA THR A 575 16.08 21.62 15.85
C THR A 575 17.43 21.09 16.33
N ALA A 576 17.48 20.19 17.32
CA ALA A 576 18.75 19.68 17.85
C ALA A 576 19.52 18.84 16.83
N SER A 577 20.80 19.12 16.65
CA SER A 577 21.73 18.20 16.00
C SER A 577 21.99 17.01 16.90
N GLU A 578 22.16 15.81 16.31
CA GLU A 578 22.54 14.62 17.09
C GLU A 578 23.93 14.80 17.69
N SER A 579 23.98 14.92 19.03
CA SER A 579 25.21 14.84 19.81
C SER A 579 25.32 13.45 20.42
N ASP A 580 26.54 12.88 20.47
CA ASP A 580 26.79 11.63 21.16
C ASP A 580 26.52 11.81 22.67
N VAL A 581 25.41 11.25 23.16
CA VAL A 581 25.29 10.88 24.56
C VAL A 581 26.01 9.53 24.66
N GLY A 582 27.19 9.56 25.25
CA GLY A 582 28.09 8.41 25.31
C GLY A 582 27.42 7.20 25.91
N ASN A 583 27.37 6.14 25.13
CA ASN A 583 27.25 4.80 25.67
C ASN A 583 28.45 4.00 25.13
N GLY A 584 29.45 3.83 25.98
CA GLY A 584 30.59 2.96 25.75
C GLY A 584 30.13 1.51 25.67
N GLY A 585 29.80 1.07 24.46
CA GLY A 585 29.41 -0.30 24.15
C GLY A 585 30.48 -0.93 23.27
N LYS A 586 30.98 -2.06 23.74
CA LYS A 586 32.05 -2.91 23.23
C LYS A 586 32.01 -3.10 21.72
N ASP A 587 33.20 -3.09 21.11
CA ASP A 587 33.48 -3.57 19.77
C ASP A 587 33.00 -5.04 19.63
N ASP A 588 31.90 -5.25 18.93
CA ASP A 588 31.48 -6.57 18.49
C ASP A 588 32.04 -6.82 17.08
N ASN A 589 32.95 -7.76 17.01
CA ASN A 589 33.43 -8.36 15.76
C ASN A 589 32.24 -9.03 15.06
N ASP A 590 31.93 -8.59 13.85
CA ASP A 590 30.96 -9.21 12.96
C ASP A 590 31.50 -10.58 12.47
N ASP A 591 31.06 -11.67 13.12
CA ASP A 591 31.05 -13.01 12.55
C ASP A 591 29.68 -13.25 11.89
N GLU A 592 29.70 -13.45 10.56
CA GLU A 592 28.54 -13.74 9.71
C GLU A 592 27.99 -15.17 9.96
N SER A 593 27.35 -15.44 11.09
CA SER A 593 26.54 -16.66 11.24
C SER A 593 25.61 -16.58 12.45
N GLY A 594 24.42 -16.02 12.28
CA GLY A 594 23.45 -15.98 13.38
C GLY A 594 22.12 -15.29 13.10
N ASP A 595 21.89 -14.74 11.91
CA ASP A 595 20.80 -13.78 11.68
C ASP A 595 19.43 -14.39 11.29
N GLU A 596 19.28 -15.70 11.11
CA GLU A 596 17.97 -16.26 10.67
C GLU A 596 16.93 -16.38 11.80
N ASP A 597 17.34 -16.49 13.03
CA ASP A 597 16.42 -16.69 14.18
C ASP A 597 15.89 -15.36 14.76
N PHE A 598 16.64 -14.27 14.62
CA PHE A 598 16.24 -12.94 15.11
C PHE A 598 15.20 -12.27 14.19
N ALA A 599 15.33 -12.46 12.88
CA ALA A 599 14.38 -11.95 11.88
C ALA A 599 12.99 -12.60 12.01
N ARG A 600 12.93 -13.85 12.47
CA ARG A 600 11.66 -14.57 12.71
C ARG A 600 10.93 -14.10 13.96
N LYS A 601 11.66 -13.70 15.01
CA LYS A 601 11.10 -13.13 16.26
C LYS A 601 10.65 -11.68 16.09
N ALA A 602 11.33 -10.87 15.27
CA ALA A 602 10.94 -9.50 14.99
C ALA A 602 9.64 -9.41 14.15
N ARG A 603 9.38 -10.37 13.24
CA ARG A 603 8.12 -10.44 12.47
C ARG A 603 6.87 -10.71 13.32
N ASN A 604 7.01 -11.32 14.49
CA ASN A 604 5.88 -11.65 15.36
C ASN A 604 5.52 -10.55 16.37
N ASN A 605 6.41 -9.59 16.64
CA ASN A 605 6.18 -8.53 17.63
C ASN A 605 5.83 -7.16 17.03
N SER A 606 5.86 -6.97 15.71
CA SER A 606 5.62 -5.67 15.07
C SER A 606 4.20 -5.51 14.49
N LYS A 607 3.19 -6.17 15.10
CA LYS A 607 1.79 -6.01 14.69
C LYS A 607 1.04 -5.02 15.58
N ILE A 608 1.48 -3.77 15.63
CA ILE A 608 0.54 -2.67 15.79
C ILE A 608 0.10 -2.32 14.37
N SER A 609 -1.03 -2.88 13.96
CA SER A 609 -1.61 -2.64 12.64
C SER A 609 -2.09 -1.19 12.58
N MET A 610 -2.12 -0.59 11.37
CA MET A 610 -2.80 0.70 11.13
C MET A 610 -4.23 0.71 11.67
N LYS A 611 -4.88 -0.46 11.81
CA LYS A 611 -6.16 -0.63 12.49
C LYS A 611 -6.08 -0.33 13.99
N ASP A 612 -4.97 -0.68 14.64
CA ASP A 612 -4.80 -0.49 16.08
C ASP A 612 -4.47 0.97 16.40
N ILE A 613 -3.73 1.66 15.52
CA ILE A 613 -3.48 3.10 15.60
C ILE A 613 -4.79 3.87 15.38
N LYS A 614 -5.59 3.52 14.37
CA LYS A 614 -6.93 4.08 14.14
C LYS A 614 -7.89 3.77 15.29
N ARG A 615 -7.80 2.62 15.96
CA ARG A 615 -8.59 2.27 17.14
C ARG A 615 -8.20 3.09 18.37
N GLY A 616 -6.91 3.28 18.63
CA GLY A 616 -6.42 4.11 19.72
C GLY A 616 -6.85 5.57 19.58
N TYR A 617 -6.78 6.11 18.37
CA TYR A 617 -7.19 7.48 18.05
C TYR A 617 -8.70 7.71 18.21
N ASN A 618 -9.54 6.72 17.87
CA ASN A 618 -10.99 6.84 17.98
C ASN A 618 -11.52 6.73 19.42
N MET A 619 -10.77 6.09 20.32
CA MET A 619 -11.14 6.06 21.76
C MET A 619 -10.86 7.40 22.47
N GLN A 620 -9.92 8.20 21.96
CA GLN A 620 -9.63 9.53 22.54
C GLN A 620 -10.56 10.64 22.03
N LEU A 621 -11.16 10.50 20.84
CA LEU A 621 -12.10 11.49 20.29
C LEU A 621 -13.53 11.34 20.82
N THR A 622 -13.87 10.23 21.47
CA THR A 622 -15.20 9.98 22.07
C THR A 622 -15.24 10.19 23.59
N GLY A 623 -14.14 10.64 24.20
CA GLY A 623 -14.00 10.82 25.65
C GLY A 623 -14.41 12.18 26.23
N ASP A 624 -14.68 13.18 25.41
CA ASP A 624 -14.94 14.56 25.87
C ASP A 624 -16.37 15.07 25.65
N GLU A 625 -17.35 14.19 25.40
CA GLU A 625 -18.79 14.56 25.50
C GLU A 625 -19.52 13.50 26.32
N ALA A 626 -19.54 13.69 27.67
CA ALA A 626 -20.50 13.13 28.59
C ALA A 626 -20.81 14.16 29.67
#